data_2f01c98d1f24d16236d824c221f6bf58
#
_entry.id   2f01c98d1f24d16236d824c221f6bf58
#
_cell.length_a   1.000
_cell.length_b   1.000
_cell.length_c   1.000
_cell.angle_alpha   90.00
_cell.angle_beta   90.00
_cell.angle_gamma   90.00
#
_symmetry.space_group_name_H-M   'P 1'
#
loop_
_entity.id
_entity.type
_entity.pdbx_description
1 polymer ?
#
loop_
_entity_poly.entity_id
_entity_poly.type
_entity_poly.pdbx_seq_one_letter_code
_entity_poly.pdbx_strand_id
1 'polypeptide(L)'
;MNVILGKYNQLEVVKEVDFGVYLNGGDDGEILLPTRYVPEGCKPGDMVNVFIYLDNEERLIATTLQPKMQVGEFACLEVAWVNEYGAFLDWGLMKDLFVPFREQKMKMLKGHRYVVHAHVDEDSYRIMASAKVERYLSKEMPPYKAGEEVEVMAWQRTDLGYKVIVDNQYSGLVYQKEIFQALEPGMRLTAYVRQVREDGKIDLTLQKDGMAKVDDFSAVLLQYIKDHDGYTPLNDKSAAEDIYDAFGVSKKTFKKAVGDLYKRRLILLVEDGIRLV
;
A
#
# COMPACT_ATOMS: atom_id res chain seq x y z
N MET A 1 27.34 7.97 17.73
CA MET A 1 26.22 7.98 16.78
C MET A 1 25.31 6.86 17.23
N ASN A 2 24.09 7.17 17.63
CA ASN A 2 23.17 6.14 18.16
C ASN A 2 22.46 5.41 17.03
N VAL A 3 22.20 4.13 17.18
CA VAL A 3 21.43 3.39 16.18
C VAL A 3 19.96 3.79 16.25
N ILE A 4 19.26 3.68 15.13
CA ILE A 4 17.83 3.95 15.06
C ILE A 4 17.08 2.61 15.12
N LEU A 5 16.45 2.36 16.26
CA LEU A 5 15.67 1.15 16.49
C LEU A 5 14.48 1.06 15.51
N GLY A 6 14.29 -0.11 14.90
CA GLY A 6 13.23 -0.34 13.92
C GLY A 6 13.49 0.28 12.56
N LYS A 7 14.74 0.63 12.24
CA LYS A 7 15.18 1.21 10.97
C LYS A 7 16.43 0.50 10.44
N TYR A 8 16.73 0.75 9.16
CA TYR A 8 18.01 0.38 8.58
C TYR A 8 19.09 1.34 9.05
N ASN A 9 20.24 0.76 9.41
CA ASN A 9 21.45 1.46 9.84
C ASN A 9 22.63 0.93 9.05
N GLN A 10 23.56 1.81 8.64
CA GLN A 10 24.86 1.40 8.11
C GLN A 10 25.86 1.33 9.24
N LEU A 11 26.33 0.14 9.59
CA LEU A 11 27.22 -0.08 10.72
C LEU A 11 28.48 -0.81 10.28
N GLU A 12 29.62 -0.47 10.91
CA GLU A 12 30.90 -1.09 10.69
C GLU A 12 31.01 -2.40 11.47
N VAL A 13 31.58 -3.44 10.84
CA VAL A 13 31.93 -4.69 11.50
C VAL A 13 33.17 -4.47 12.37
N VAL A 14 33.04 -4.70 13.67
CA VAL A 14 34.14 -4.50 14.63
C VAL A 14 34.97 -5.77 14.80
N LYS A 15 34.30 -6.91 14.96
CA LYS A 15 34.94 -8.22 15.18
C LYS A 15 34.08 -9.37 14.75
N GLU A 16 34.73 -10.49 14.44
CA GLU A 16 34.12 -11.77 14.14
C GLU A 16 34.12 -12.67 15.38
N VAL A 17 33.04 -13.46 15.55
CA VAL A 17 32.88 -14.46 16.61
C VAL A 17 32.20 -15.72 16.05
N ASP A 18 32.21 -16.84 16.78
CA ASP A 18 31.67 -18.12 16.29
C ASP A 18 30.19 -18.08 15.90
N PHE A 19 29.42 -17.17 16.47
CA PHE A 19 27.97 -17.06 16.28
C PHE A 19 27.56 -15.82 15.46
N GLY A 20 28.51 -15.09 14.86
CA GLY A 20 28.24 -13.95 14.00
C GLY A 20 29.35 -12.90 13.98
N VAL A 21 28.97 -11.65 13.71
CA VAL A 21 29.85 -10.49 13.82
C VAL A 21 29.23 -9.45 14.74
N TYR A 22 30.08 -8.69 15.42
CA TYR A 22 29.64 -7.51 16.15
C TYR A 22 29.80 -6.25 15.30
N LEU A 23 28.77 -5.41 15.34
CA LEU A 23 28.71 -4.14 14.63
C LEU A 23 28.88 -2.98 15.62
N ASN A 24 29.46 -1.90 15.15
CA ASN A 24 29.67 -0.68 15.94
C ASN A 24 28.33 0.10 16.08
N GLY A 25 27.67 -0.02 17.23
CA GLY A 25 26.43 0.72 17.54
C GLY A 25 26.69 2.10 18.14
N GLY A 26 27.94 2.59 18.20
CA GLY A 26 28.28 3.85 18.83
C GLY A 26 28.02 3.84 20.34
N ASP A 27 27.20 4.77 20.82
CA ASP A 27 26.84 4.86 22.25
C ASP A 27 25.98 3.67 22.73
N ASP A 28 25.33 2.95 21.80
CA ASP A 28 24.55 1.75 22.09
C ASP A 28 25.42 0.47 22.20
N GLY A 29 26.75 0.61 22.04
CA GLY A 29 27.71 -0.47 22.19
C GLY A 29 27.80 -1.37 20.95
N GLU A 30 28.29 -2.60 21.17
CA GLU A 30 28.42 -3.59 20.11
C GLU A 30 27.10 -4.35 19.88
N ILE A 31 26.65 -4.40 18.63
CA ILE A 31 25.38 -5.05 18.24
C ILE A 31 25.68 -6.32 17.47
N LEU A 32 25.12 -7.45 17.89
CA LEU A 32 25.31 -8.73 17.22
C LEU A 32 24.52 -8.79 15.90
N LEU A 33 25.21 -9.15 14.83
CA LEU A 33 24.63 -9.67 13.59
C LEU A 33 24.89 -11.19 13.55
N PRO A 34 23.88 -12.06 13.75
CA PRO A 34 24.03 -13.50 13.78
C PRO A 34 24.59 -14.07 12.48
N THR A 35 25.37 -15.14 12.52
CA THR A 35 26.09 -15.77 11.39
C THR A 35 25.22 -15.96 10.14
N ARG A 36 23.98 -16.42 10.33
CA ARG A 36 23.03 -16.66 9.22
C ARG A 36 22.62 -15.38 8.45
N TYR A 37 22.91 -14.21 8.98
CA TYR A 37 22.59 -12.90 8.40
C TYR A 37 23.83 -12.13 7.97
N VAL A 38 25.01 -12.68 8.22
CA VAL A 38 26.28 -12.08 7.80
C VAL A 38 26.44 -12.25 6.30
N PRO A 39 26.67 -11.19 5.51
CA PRO A 39 26.96 -11.30 4.09
C PRO A 39 28.23 -12.13 3.84
N GLU A 40 28.26 -12.89 2.75
CA GLU A 40 29.40 -13.70 2.37
C GLU A 40 30.66 -12.83 2.17
N GLY A 41 31.77 -13.24 2.76
CA GLY A 41 33.05 -12.54 2.67
C GLY A 41 33.17 -11.29 3.54
N CYS A 42 32.20 -10.98 4.38
CA CYS A 42 32.21 -9.84 5.29
C CYS A 42 33.32 -9.96 6.33
N LYS A 43 34.06 -8.87 6.58
CA LYS A 43 35.23 -8.82 7.47
C LYS A 43 35.18 -7.61 8.37
N PRO A 44 35.92 -7.61 9.50
CA PRO A 44 36.11 -6.41 10.30
C PRO A 44 36.59 -5.21 9.46
N GLY A 45 35.96 -4.06 9.63
CA GLY A 45 36.12 -2.83 8.85
C GLY A 45 35.12 -2.64 7.73
N ASP A 46 34.36 -3.68 7.34
CA ASP A 46 33.31 -3.55 6.31
C ASP A 46 32.07 -2.85 6.87
N MET A 47 31.42 -2.07 6.00
CA MET A 47 30.12 -1.42 6.31
C MET A 47 28.98 -2.32 5.86
N VAL A 48 28.07 -2.65 6.77
CA VAL A 48 26.90 -3.48 6.48
C VAL A 48 25.61 -2.69 6.72
N ASN A 49 24.67 -2.75 5.77
CA ASN A 49 23.34 -2.20 5.94
C ASN A 49 22.44 -3.23 6.64
N VAL A 50 22.06 -2.92 7.86
CA VAL A 50 21.31 -3.85 8.73
C VAL A 50 20.07 -3.18 9.31
N PHE A 51 19.02 -3.97 9.50
CA PHE A 51 17.86 -3.55 10.26
C PHE A 51 18.09 -3.88 11.74
N ILE A 52 17.83 -2.90 12.63
CA ILE A 52 18.03 -3.04 14.09
C ILE A 52 16.68 -3.26 14.76
N TYR A 53 16.59 -4.33 15.55
CA TYR A 53 15.41 -4.64 16.33
C TYR A 53 15.80 -5.25 17.70
N LEU A 54 14.84 -5.67 18.49
CA LEU A 54 15.09 -6.29 19.80
C LEU A 54 14.90 -7.81 19.74
N ASP A 55 15.84 -8.54 20.27
CA ASP A 55 15.73 -10.00 20.47
C ASP A 55 14.71 -10.36 21.58
N ASN A 56 14.58 -11.64 21.89
CA ASN A 56 13.64 -12.10 22.93
C ASN A 56 14.03 -11.68 24.35
N GLU A 57 15.30 -11.32 24.56
CA GLU A 57 15.82 -10.78 25.82
C GLU A 57 15.87 -9.24 25.84
N GLU A 58 15.25 -8.61 24.80
CA GLU A 58 15.15 -7.15 24.64
C GLU A 58 16.48 -6.45 24.42
N ARG A 59 17.49 -7.17 23.92
CA ARG A 59 18.76 -6.60 23.50
C ARG A 59 18.69 -6.20 22.03
N LEU A 60 19.44 -5.14 21.68
CA LEU A 60 19.60 -4.74 20.29
C LEU A 60 20.27 -5.88 19.48
N ILE A 61 19.67 -6.22 18.36
CA ILE A 61 20.17 -7.22 17.43
C ILE A 61 20.00 -6.73 16.00
N ALA A 62 20.94 -7.11 15.14
CA ALA A 62 20.95 -6.75 13.73
C ALA A 62 20.50 -7.93 12.84
N THR A 63 19.93 -7.59 11.70
CA THR A 63 19.63 -8.56 10.65
C THR A 63 19.77 -7.90 9.27
N THR A 64 20.12 -8.71 8.26
CA THR A 64 20.06 -8.33 6.84
C THR A 64 18.73 -8.71 6.19
N LEU A 65 17.82 -9.36 6.93
CA LEU A 65 16.46 -9.58 6.46
C LEU A 65 15.74 -8.25 6.22
N GLN A 66 14.82 -8.29 5.26
CA GLN A 66 13.98 -7.14 4.95
C GLN A 66 12.61 -7.30 5.63
N PRO A 67 12.33 -6.53 6.70
CA PRO A 67 11.00 -6.55 7.29
C PRO A 67 9.98 -5.96 6.32
N LYS A 68 8.71 -6.37 6.47
CA LYS A 68 7.59 -5.89 5.65
C LYS A 68 7.23 -4.42 5.93
N MET A 69 7.77 -3.85 7.00
CA MET A 69 7.64 -2.43 7.37
C MET A 69 8.73 -2.05 8.37
N GLN A 70 8.99 -0.75 8.47
CA GLN A 70 9.83 -0.14 9.49
C GLN A 70 8.99 0.61 10.53
N VAL A 71 9.59 0.98 11.65
CA VAL A 71 8.98 1.90 12.61
C VAL A 71 8.60 3.21 11.91
N GLY A 72 7.41 3.73 12.18
CA GLY A 72 6.85 4.91 11.52
C GLY A 72 6.12 4.62 10.20
N GLU A 73 6.00 3.35 9.81
CA GLU A 73 5.31 2.97 8.57
C GLU A 73 4.01 2.22 8.86
N PHE A 74 3.16 2.15 7.84
CA PHE A 74 1.95 1.33 7.82
C PHE A 74 2.13 0.12 6.90
N ALA A 75 1.66 -1.04 7.36
CA ALA A 75 1.57 -2.23 6.54
C ALA A 75 0.35 -3.08 6.90
N CYS A 76 -0.05 -3.95 5.97
CA CYS A 76 -1.06 -4.98 6.21
C CYS A 76 -0.36 -6.30 6.51
N LEU A 77 -0.40 -6.72 7.77
CA LEU A 77 0.31 -7.89 8.27
C LEU A 77 -0.66 -8.98 8.72
N GLU A 78 -0.24 -10.23 8.58
CA GLU A 78 -0.99 -11.39 9.04
C GLU A 78 -0.68 -11.69 10.51
N VAL A 79 -1.71 -12.04 11.27
CA VAL A 79 -1.55 -12.50 12.65
C VAL A 79 -1.04 -13.94 12.66
N ALA A 80 0.20 -14.12 13.08
CA ALA A 80 0.83 -15.43 13.20
C ALA A 80 0.26 -16.23 14.39
N TRP A 81 0.06 -15.57 15.52
CA TRP A 81 -0.51 -16.16 16.73
C TRP A 81 -1.06 -15.09 17.69
N VAL A 82 -1.82 -15.53 18.69
CA VAL A 82 -2.43 -14.67 19.72
C VAL A 82 -2.26 -15.31 21.10
N ASN A 83 -2.18 -14.47 22.14
CA ASN A 83 -2.17 -14.89 23.54
C ASN A 83 -3.01 -13.98 24.43
N GLU A 84 -2.86 -14.10 25.74
CA GLU A 84 -3.57 -13.30 26.74
C GLU A 84 -3.15 -11.82 26.81
N TYR A 85 -2.09 -11.39 26.12
CA TYR A 85 -1.60 -10.01 26.06
C TYR A 85 -1.95 -9.30 24.76
N GLY A 86 -2.15 -10.04 23.66
CA GLY A 86 -2.44 -9.46 22.36
C GLY A 86 -2.20 -10.39 21.19
N ALA A 87 -1.94 -9.79 20.04
CA ALA A 87 -1.65 -10.46 18.77
C ALA A 87 -0.19 -10.24 18.39
N PHE A 88 0.37 -11.21 17.67
CA PHE A 88 1.72 -11.20 17.12
C PHE A 88 1.65 -11.37 15.62
N LEU A 89 2.19 -10.41 14.91
CA LEU A 89 2.07 -10.28 13.46
C LEU A 89 3.39 -10.64 12.78
N ASP A 90 3.29 -11.45 11.73
CA ASP A 90 4.43 -11.74 10.87
C ASP A 90 4.83 -10.50 10.06
N TRP A 91 5.93 -9.88 10.44
CA TRP A 91 6.54 -8.75 9.72
C TRP A 91 7.85 -9.10 8.99
N GLY A 92 8.13 -10.42 8.87
CA GLY A 92 9.27 -10.92 8.11
C GLY A 92 10.55 -11.10 8.93
N LEU A 93 10.51 -10.91 10.23
CA LEU A 93 11.64 -11.13 11.14
C LEU A 93 11.39 -12.33 12.07
N MET A 94 12.46 -12.80 12.75
CA MET A 94 12.36 -13.93 13.68
C MET A 94 11.44 -13.66 14.88
N LYS A 95 11.37 -12.43 15.33
CA LYS A 95 10.47 -12.01 16.41
C LYS A 95 9.28 -11.31 15.79
N ASP A 96 8.09 -11.86 16.00
CA ASP A 96 6.85 -11.27 15.49
C ASP A 96 6.58 -9.89 16.12
N LEU A 97 5.89 -9.04 15.36
CA LEU A 97 5.53 -7.69 15.78
C LEU A 97 4.31 -7.72 16.69
N PHE A 98 4.44 -7.23 17.91
CA PHE A 98 3.41 -7.29 18.93
C PHE A 98 2.38 -6.17 18.81
N VAL A 99 1.08 -6.54 18.93
CA VAL A 99 -0.06 -5.61 19.02
C VAL A 99 -0.84 -5.91 20.30
N PRO A 100 -0.61 -5.15 21.39
CA PRO A 100 -1.34 -5.34 22.62
C PRO A 100 -2.84 -5.06 22.44
N PHE A 101 -3.70 -5.65 23.28
CA PHE A 101 -5.14 -5.45 23.17
C PHE A 101 -5.56 -3.96 23.17
N ARG A 102 -4.86 -3.13 23.95
CA ARG A 102 -5.11 -1.69 23.99
C ARG A 102 -4.89 -0.98 22.67
N GLU A 103 -4.10 -1.58 21.74
CA GLU A 103 -3.80 -1.03 20.41
C GLU A 103 -4.61 -1.70 19.29
N GLN A 104 -5.51 -2.61 19.60
CA GLN A 104 -6.44 -3.23 18.67
C GLN A 104 -7.76 -2.44 18.60
N LYS A 105 -8.34 -2.25 17.42
CA LYS A 105 -9.71 -1.73 17.25
C LYS A 105 -10.77 -2.79 17.52
N MET A 106 -10.47 -4.01 17.15
CA MET A 106 -11.25 -5.22 17.39
C MET A 106 -10.28 -6.34 17.72
N LYS A 107 -10.77 -7.38 18.41
CA LYS A 107 -9.94 -8.54 18.73
C LYS A 107 -9.38 -9.16 17.47
N MET A 108 -8.07 -9.21 17.35
CA MET A 108 -7.37 -9.80 16.21
C MET A 108 -7.43 -11.31 16.26
N LEU A 109 -7.57 -11.95 15.10
CA LEU A 109 -7.69 -13.40 14.94
C LEU A 109 -6.50 -13.94 14.14
N LYS A 110 -5.98 -15.10 14.55
CA LYS A 110 -4.90 -15.81 13.84
C LYS A 110 -5.27 -16.06 12.39
N GLY A 111 -4.31 -15.84 11.48
CA GLY A 111 -4.47 -16.00 10.03
C GLY A 111 -5.18 -14.84 9.34
N HIS A 112 -5.74 -13.88 10.08
CA HIS A 112 -6.34 -12.69 9.51
C HIS A 112 -5.31 -11.58 9.33
N ARG A 113 -5.55 -10.69 8.36
CA ARG A 113 -4.66 -9.57 8.06
C ARG A 113 -5.25 -8.26 8.53
N TYR A 114 -4.39 -7.40 9.09
CA TYR A 114 -4.79 -6.09 9.61
C TYR A 114 -3.80 -5.02 9.19
N VAL A 115 -4.31 -3.84 8.85
CA VAL A 115 -3.47 -2.67 8.63
C VAL A 115 -3.06 -2.11 9.99
N VAL A 116 -1.76 -2.00 10.21
CA VAL A 116 -1.15 -1.52 11.45
C VAL A 116 -0.06 -0.51 11.18
N HIS A 117 0.26 0.30 12.18
CA HIS A 117 1.39 1.22 12.22
C HIS A 117 2.40 0.72 13.24
N ALA A 118 3.68 0.62 12.86
CA ALA A 118 4.75 0.27 13.79
C ALA A 118 5.30 1.52 14.48
N HIS A 119 5.51 1.43 15.78
CA HIS A 119 6.09 2.50 16.61
C HIS A 119 6.95 1.92 17.73
N VAL A 120 7.81 2.74 18.30
CA VAL A 120 8.48 2.42 19.56
C VAL A 120 7.59 2.92 20.70
N ASP A 121 7.24 2.03 21.61
CA ASP A 121 6.48 2.40 22.80
C ASP A 121 7.34 3.23 23.76
N GLU A 122 6.85 4.39 24.15
CA GLU A 122 7.63 5.36 24.95
C GLU A 122 7.98 4.84 26.34
N ASP A 123 7.13 4.00 26.93
CA ASP A 123 7.32 3.48 28.28
C ASP A 123 8.29 2.29 28.32
N SER A 124 8.18 1.36 27.38
CA SER A 124 8.94 0.11 27.36
C SER A 124 10.11 0.09 26.38
N TYR A 125 10.21 1.08 25.48
CA TYR A 125 11.17 1.14 24.37
C TYR A 125 11.11 -0.08 23.43
N ARG A 126 9.99 -0.81 23.41
CA ARG A 126 9.77 -1.94 22.53
C ARG A 126 9.15 -1.49 21.22
N ILE A 127 9.51 -2.17 20.14
CA ILE A 127 8.79 -2.02 18.86
C ILE A 127 7.44 -2.71 19.01
N MET A 128 6.37 -1.95 18.84
CA MET A 128 4.98 -2.43 18.86
C MET A 128 4.23 -1.93 17.63
N ALA A 129 3.05 -2.51 17.39
CA ALA A 129 2.16 -1.99 16.36
C ALA A 129 0.78 -1.66 16.90
N SER A 130 0.09 -0.77 16.20
CA SER A 130 -1.25 -0.30 16.53
C SER A 130 -2.16 -0.39 15.29
N ALA A 131 -3.36 -0.94 15.49
CA ALA A 131 -4.43 -0.89 14.48
C ALA A 131 -5.24 0.42 14.54
N LYS A 132 -4.90 1.33 15.44
CA LYS A 132 -5.53 2.65 15.57
C LYS A 132 -4.91 3.64 14.57
N VAL A 133 -5.01 3.30 13.28
CA VAL A 133 -4.35 3.97 12.14
C VAL A 133 -4.46 5.49 12.22
N GLU A 134 -5.66 6.03 12.53
CA GLU A 134 -5.90 7.48 12.55
C GLU A 134 -5.02 8.24 13.55
N ARG A 135 -4.48 7.59 14.58
CA ARG A 135 -3.61 8.25 15.57
C ARG A 135 -2.25 8.62 15.04
N TYR A 136 -1.81 7.90 14.01
CA TYR A 136 -0.46 8.00 13.44
C TYR A 136 -0.44 8.70 12.08
N LEU A 137 -1.62 9.03 11.53
CA LEU A 137 -1.71 9.85 10.34
C LEU A 137 -1.35 11.30 10.67
N SER A 138 -0.61 11.94 9.77
CA SER A 138 -0.22 13.35 9.92
C SER A 138 -1.45 14.24 10.04
N LYS A 139 -1.34 15.24 10.91
CA LYS A 139 -2.31 16.32 11.07
C LYS A 139 -1.88 17.60 10.35
N GLU A 140 -0.69 17.59 9.75
CA GLU A 140 -0.20 18.66 8.92
C GLU A 140 -0.98 18.75 7.62
N MET A 141 -1.04 19.95 7.04
CA MET A 141 -1.67 20.15 5.75
C MET A 141 -0.87 19.42 4.66
N PRO A 142 -1.49 18.49 3.91
CA PRO A 142 -0.81 17.78 2.85
C PRO A 142 -0.31 18.72 1.75
N PRO A 143 0.91 18.53 1.23
CA PRO A 143 1.52 19.46 0.27
C PRO A 143 1.09 19.22 -1.19
N TYR A 144 0.06 18.42 -1.44
CA TYR A 144 -0.32 18.00 -2.77
C TYR A 144 -1.21 19.00 -3.49
N LYS A 145 -1.09 19.02 -4.82
CA LYS A 145 -1.95 19.75 -5.74
C LYS A 145 -2.91 18.81 -6.48
N ALA A 146 -4.01 19.36 -6.97
CA ALA A 146 -4.94 18.59 -7.80
C ALA A 146 -4.23 18.02 -9.04
N GLY A 147 -4.47 16.75 -9.34
CA GLY A 147 -3.87 16.00 -10.44
C GLY A 147 -2.55 15.30 -10.11
N GLU A 148 -1.95 15.54 -8.94
CA GLU A 148 -0.72 14.84 -8.54
C GLU A 148 -0.98 13.35 -8.30
N GLU A 149 -0.02 12.54 -8.72
CA GLU A 149 0.01 11.10 -8.52
C GLU A 149 0.59 10.76 -7.16
N VAL A 150 -0.08 9.87 -6.43
CA VAL A 150 0.31 9.45 -5.08
C VAL A 150 0.14 7.95 -4.92
N GLU A 151 0.96 7.34 -4.07
CA GLU A 151 0.75 5.95 -3.64
C GLU A 151 -0.28 5.91 -2.49
N VAL A 152 -1.22 4.99 -2.56
CA VAL A 152 -2.21 4.83 -1.50
C VAL A 152 -2.31 3.38 -1.04
N MET A 153 -2.59 3.18 0.26
CA MET A 153 -2.94 1.89 0.81
C MET A 153 -4.38 1.94 1.37
N ALA A 154 -5.25 1.11 0.82
CA ALA A 154 -6.61 0.95 1.33
C ALA A 154 -6.58 0.34 2.74
N TRP A 155 -7.38 0.88 3.69
CA TRP A 155 -7.35 0.34 5.04
C TRP A 155 -8.73 0.18 5.69
N GLN A 156 -9.74 0.95 5.30
CA GLN A 156 -11.08 0.83 5.87
C GLN A 156 -12.17 1.20 4.87
N ARG A 157 -13.13 0.31 4.69
CA ARG A 157 -14.37 0.60 3.95
C ARG A 157 -15.31 1.46 4.80
N THR A 158 -16.01 2.39 4.16
CA THR A 158 -17.04 3.26 4.76
C THR A 158 -18.21 3.39 3.79
N ASP A 159 -19.33 3.99 4.23
CA ASP A 159 -20.49 4.25 3.38
C ASP A 159 -20.17 5.22 2.22
N LEU A 160 -19.21 6.12 2.41
CA LEU A 160 -18.78 7.08 1.38
C LEU A 160 -17.80 6.50 0.36
N GLY A 161 -17.13 5.40 0.69
CA GLY A 161 -16.07 4.81 -0.10
C GLY A 161 -14.98 4.17 0.76
N TYR A 162 -13.74 4.22 0.31
CA TYR A 162 -12.60 3.65 1.02
C TYR A 162 -11.69 4.73 1.60
N LYS A 163 -11.43 4.65 2.91
CA LYS A 163 -10.34 5.40 3.54
C LYS A 163 -9.02 4.79 3.10
N VAL A 164 -8.08 5.62 2.73
CA VAL A 164 -6.74 5.23 2.31
C VAL A 164 -5.67 6.01 3.06
N ILE A 165 -4.49 5.43 3.18
CA ILE A 165 -3.27 6.08 3.67
C ILE A 165 -2.53 6.54 2.43
N VAL A 166 -2.23 7.83 2.32
CA VAL A 166 -1.53 8.45 1.19
C VAL A 166 -0.07 8.60 1.56
N ASP A 167 0.83 8.10 0.69
CA ASP A 167 2.30 8.16 0.83
C ASP A 167 2.78 7.80 2.25
N ASN A 168 2.10 6.80 2.85
CA ASN A 168 2.41 6.30 4.19
C ASN A 168 2.29 7.36 5.31
N GLN A 169 1.58 8.47 5.08
CA GLN A 169 1.56 9.62 5.99
C GLN A 169 0.19 10.27 6.16
N TYR A 170 -0.58 10.50 5.10
CA TYR A 170 -1.78 11.32 5.16
C TYR A 170 -3.07 10.54 5.02
N SER A 171 -4.17 11.13 5.49
CA SER A 171 -5.52 10.55 5.35
C SER A 171 -6.14 10.92 4.01
N GLY A 172 -6.61 9.93 3.25
CA GLY A 172 -7.35 10.14 2.02
C GLY A 172 -8.66 9.35 1.96
N LEU A 173 -9.52 9.74 1.02
CA LEU A 173 -10.77 9.07 0.70
C LEU A 173 -10.89 8.86 -0.81
N VAL A 174 -11.09 7.61 -1.20
CA VAL A 174 -11.55 7.25 -2.55
C VAL A 174 -13.05 7.01 -2.47
N TYR A 175 -13.85 7.80 -3.17
CA TYR A 175 -15.31 7.69 -3.13
C TYR A 175 -15.80 6.42 -3.82
N GLN A 176 -16.93 5.86 -3.35
CA GLN A 176 -17.54 4.64 -3.89
C GLN A 176 -17.73 4.71 -5.42
N LYS A 177 -18.14 5.85 -5.95
CA LYS A 177 -18.30 6.07 -7.40
C LYS A 177 -17.02 6.05 -8.23
N GLU A 178 -15.85 6.11 -7.59
CA GLU A 178 -14.52 6.06 -8.21
C GLU A 178 -13.90 4.66 -8.12
N ILE A 179 -14.58 3.73 -7.43
CA ILE A 179 -14.08 2.38 -7.17
C ILE A 179 -14.71 1.45 -8.21
N PHE A 180 -13.90 1.00 -9.16
CA PHE A 180 -14.33 0.09 -10.25
C PHE A 180 -13.82 -1.34 -10.05
N GLN A 181 -13.10 -1.59 -8.98
CA GLN A 181 -12.59 -2.91 -8.58
C GLN A 181 -12.77 -3.09 -7.07
N ALA A 182 -12.84 -4.35 -6.62
CA ALA A 182 -12.89 -4.61 -5.19
C ALA A 182 -11.60 -4.13 -4.52
N LEU A 183 -11.72 -3.25 -3.53
CA LEU A 183 -10.60 -2.83 -2.70
C LEU A 183 -10.63 -3.62 -1.40
N GLU A 184 -9.47 -4.15 -1.00
CA GLU A 184 -9.28 -4.85 0.25
C GLU A 184 -8.30 -4.08 1.15
N PRO A 185 -8.43 -4.19 2.48
CA PRO A 185 -7.48 -3.60 3.40
C PRO A 185 -6.05 -4.11 3.14
N GLY A 186 -5.10 -3.18 3.03
CA GLY A 186 -3.70 -3.45 2.70
C GLY A 186 -3.37 -3.40 1.22
N MET A 187 -4.35 -3.29 0.33
CA MET A 187 -4.11 -3.15 -1.11
C MET A 187 -3.45 -1.80 -1.39
N ARG A 188 -2.29 -1.84 -2.07
CA ARG A 188 -1.57 -0.66 -2.53
C ARG A 188 -1.88 -0.40 -3.99
N LEU A 189 -2.09 0.87 -4.32
CA LEU A 189 -2.40 1.30 -5.68
C LEU A 189 -2.01 2.77 -5.87
N THR A 190 -1.90 3.16 -7.13
CA THR A 190 -1.72 4.54 -7.52
C THR A 190 -3.08 5.25 -7.52
N ALA A 191 -3.12 6.46 -6.98
CA ALA A 191 -4.28 7.35 -7.01
C ALA A 191 -3.85 8.77 -7.43
N TYR A 192 -4.83 9.59 -7.75
CA TYR A 192 -4.61 10.99 -8.16
C TYR A 192 -5.39 11.91 -7.24
N VAL A 193 -4.72 12.96 -6.78
CA VAL A 193 -5.32 13.96 -5.90
C VAL A 193 -6.39 14.75 -6.65
N ARG A 194 -7.63 14.78 -6.15
CA ARG A 194 -8.66 15.69 -6.63
C ARG A 194 -8.59 17.03 -5.96
N GLN A 195 -8.52 16.99 -4.64
CA GLN A 195 -8.36 18.19 -3.80
C GLN A 195 -7.84 17.80 -2.42
N VAL A 196 -7.13 18.71 -1.81
CA VAL A 196 -6.85 18.72 -0.37
C VAL A 196 -7.92 19.59 0.28
N ARG A 197 -8.61 19.03 1.29
CA ARG A 197 -9.65 19.76 2.02
C ARG A 197 -9.04 20.64 3.10
N GLU A 198 -9.80 21.60 3.60
CA GLU A 198 -9.40 22.47 4.71
C GLU A 198 -9.11 21.69 6.00
N ASP A 199 -9.73 20.52 6.19
CA ASP A 199 -9.47 19.61 7.33
C ASP A 199 -8.25 18.72 7.13
N GLY A 200 -7.45 18.93 6.08
CA GLY A 200 -6.24 18.17 5.77
C GLY A 200 -6.48 16.80 5.16
N LYS A 201 -7.73 16.40 4.90
CA LYS A 201 -8.02 15.14 4.20
C LYS A 201 -7.91 15.31 2.69
N ILE A 202 -7.54 14.23 2.02
CA ILE A 202 -7.31 14.24 0.57
C ILE A 202 -8.44 13.47 -0.11
N ASP A 203 -9.17 14.14 -1.02
CA ASP A 203 -10.08 13.47 -1.93
C ASP A 203 -9.31 12.93 -3.14
N LEU A 204 -9.50 11.65 -3.41
CA LEU A 204 -8.73 10.92 -4.41
C LEU A 204 -9.62 10.28 -5.48
N THR A 205 -9.04 10.06 -6.64
CA THR A 205 -9.59 9.23 -7.72
C THR A 205 -8.55 8.17 -8.12
N LEU A 206 -9.03 6.99 -8.52
CA LEU A 206 -8.17 5.93 -9.05
C LEU A 206 -7.87 6.10 -10.55
N GLN A 207 -8.41 7.13 -11.16
CA GLN A 207 -8.24 7.40 -12.59
C GLN A 207 -7.74 8.83 -12.80
N LYS A 208 -6.73 8.97 -13.65
CA LYS A 208 -6.19 10.28 -14.03
C LYS A 208 -7.26 11.09 -14.76
N ASP A 209 -7.52 12.32 -14.32
CA ASP A 209 -8.54 13.17 -14.93
C ASP A 209 -8.19 13.55 -16.37
N GLY A 210 -9.18 13.44 -17.22
CA GLY A 210 -9.31 14.13 -18.49
C GLY A 210 -9.07 13.33 -19.77
N MET A 211 -7.92 12.74 -20.02
CA MET A 211 -7.63 12.08 -21.31
C MET A 211 -7.56 10.54 -21.24
N ALA A 212 -7.00 9.98 -20.18
CA ALA A 212 -6.76 8.53 -20.06
C ALA A 212 -8.04 7.67 -20.06
N LYS A 213 -9.17 8.20 -19.57
CA LYS A 213 -10.45 7.45 -19.54
C LYS A 213 -11.02 7.12 -20.91
N VAL A 214 -10.78 7.96 -21.90
CA VAL A 214 -11.35 7.79 -23.25
C VAL A 214 -10.41 6.96 -24.10
N ASP A 215 -9.11 7.22 -24.02
CA ASP A 215 -8.12 6.50 -24.83
C ASP A 215 -7.95 5.04 -24.36
N ASP A 216 -7.88 4.79 -23.06
CA ASP A 216 -7.81 3.43 -22.49
C ASP A 216 -9.09 2.64 -22.78
N PHE A 217 -10.26 3.25 -22.56
CA PHE A 217 -11.51 2.53 -22.83
C PHE A 217 -11.80 2.43 -24.32
N SER A 218 -11.37 3.37 -25.16
CA SER A 218 -11.43 3.24 -26.61
C SER A 218 -10.64 2.02 -27.09
N ALA A 219 -9.46 1.78 -26.53
CA ALA A 219 -8.66 0.59 -26.85
C ALA A 219 -9.36 -0.71 -26.40
N VAL A 220 -9.92 -0.73 -25.17
CA VAL A 220 -10.69 -1.87 -24.66
C VAL A 220 -11.93 -2.15 -25.51
N LEU A 221 -12.69 -1.12 -25.86
CA LEU A 221 -13.88 -1.24 -26.71
C LEU A 221 -13.52 -1.74 -28.11
N LEU A 222 -12.44 -1.21 -28.69
CA LEU A 222 -11.97 -1.67 -29.99
C LEU A 222 -11.54 -3.14 -29.96
N GLN A 223 -10.84 -3.57 -28.91
CA GLN A 223 -10.44 -4.95 -28.73
C GLN A 223 -11.65 -5.86 -28.53
N TYR A 224 -12.60 -5.45 -27.70
CA TYR A 224 -13.87 -6.18 -27.50
C TYR A 224 -14.61 -6.41 -28.82
N ILE A 225 -14.73 -5.37 -29.66
CA ILE A 225 -15.39 -5.50 -30.98
C ILE A 225 -14.62 -6.48 -31.87
N LYS A 226 -13.28 -6.45 -31.86
CA LYS A 226 -12.45 -7.42 -32.61
C LYS A 226 -12.66 -8.85 -32.15
N ASP A 227 -12.76 -9.08 -30.87
CA ASP A 227 -12.93 -10.41 -30.24
C ASP A 227 -14.34 -10.96 -30.45
N HIS A 228 -15.29 -10.11 -30.90
CA HIS A 228 -16.70 -10.46 -31.19
C HIS A 228 -17.02 -10.30 -32.68
N ASP A 229 -16.17 -10.87 -33.55
CA ASP A 229 -16.36 -10.91 -35.00
C ASP A 229 -16.55 -9.51 -35.66
N GLY A 230 -15.96 -8.50 -35.08
CA GLY A 230 -16.01 -7.12 -35.55
C GLY A 230 -17.34 -6.41 -35.34
N TYR A 231 -18.20 -6.91 -34.41
CA TYR A 231 -19.51 -6.35 -34.16
C TYR A 231 -19.86 -6.34 -32.67
N THR A 232 -20.61 -5.32 -32.24
CA THR A 232 -21.30 -5.30 -30.94
C THR A 232 -22.69 -4.68 -31.08
N PRO A 233 -23.74 -5.26 -30.46
CA PRO A 233 -25.09 -4.68 -30.45
C PRO A 233 -25.21 -3.44 -29.56
N LEU A 234 -24.21 -3.19 -28.71
CA LEU A 234 -24.18 -2.02 -27.84
C LEU A 234 -23.82 -0.76 -28.64
N ASN A 235 -24.63 0.29 -28.48
CA ASN A 235 -24.42 1.58 -29.13
C ASN A 235 -24.76 2.75 -28.17
N ASP A 236 -24.74 3.97 -28.65
CA ASP A 236 -25.02 5.18 -27.85
C ASP A 236 -26.46 5.29 -27.36
N LYS A 237 -27.40 4.48 -27.89
CA LYS A 237 -28.81 4.41 -27.49
C LYS A 237 -29.05 3.30 -26.46
N SER A 238 -28.16 2.31 -26.32
CA SER A 238 -28.27 1.19 -25.37
C SER A 238 -28.52 1.68 -23.92
N ALA A 239 -29.21 0.89 -23.11
CA ALA A 239 -29.46 1.21 -21.71
C ALA A 239 -28.12 1.35 -20.93
N ALA A 240 -28.14 2.18 -19.87
CA ALA A 240 -26.93 2.40 -19.08
C ALA A 240 -26.51 1.15 -18.30
N GLU A 241 -27.48 0.30 -17.95
CA GLU A 241 -27.26 -0.99 -17.27
C GLU A 241 -26.56 -1.98 -18.19
N ASP A 242 -27.01 -2.13 -19.44
CA ASP A 242 -26.39 -3.05 -20.42
C ASP A 242 -24.93 -2.69 -20.69
N ILE A 243 -24.64 -1.37 -20.80
CA ILE A 243 -23.27 -0.87 -21.00
C ILE A 243 -22.42 -1.13 -19.77
N TYR A 244 -22.99 -0.93 -18.58
CA TYR A 244 -22.28 -1.16 -17.32
C TYR A 244 -21.98 -2.64 -17.11
N ASP A 245 -22.94 -3.51 -17.39
CA ASP A 245 -22.80 -4.97 -17.23
C ASP A 245 -21.74 -5.53 -18.22
N ALA A 246 -21.69 -4.99 -19.43
CA ALA A 246 -20.71 -5.42 -20.44
C ALA A 246 -19.29 -4.90 -20.18
N PHE A 247 -19.14 -3.67 -19.70
CA PHE A 247 -17.85 -2.96 -19.69
C PHE A 247 -17.45 -2.34 -18.34
N GLY A 248 -18.33 -2.31 -17.34
CA GLY A 248 -18.06 -1.67 -16.06
C GLY A 248 -17.91 -0.14 -16.13
N VAL A 249 -18.33 0.50 -17.23
CA VAL A 249 -18.18 1.95 -17.45
C VAL A 249 -19.53 2.66 -17.54
N SER A 250 -19.53 3.97 -17.26
CA SER A 250 -20.73 4.78 -17.43
C SER A 250 -21.09 4.96 -18.91
N LYS A 251 -22.39 5.13 -19.23
CA LYS A 251 -22.85 5.45 -20.57
C LYS A 251 -22.19 6.71 -21.17
N LYS A 252 -21.81 7.67 -20.31
CA LYS A 252 -21.08 8.88 -20.74
C LYS A 252 -19.66 8.54 -21.22
N THR A 253 -18.96 7.64 -20.52
CA THR A 253 -17.62 7.16 -20.92
C THR A 253 -17.70 6.36 -22.21
N PHE A 254 -18.66 5.45 -22.30
CA PHE A 254 -18.91 4.65 -23.50
C PHE A 254 -19.16 5.55 -24.74
N LYS A 255 -20.08 6.53 -24.63
CA LYS A 255 -20.34 7.49 -25.72
C LYS A 255 -19.11 8.26 -26.18
N LYS A 256 -18.24 8.67 -25.24
CA LYS A 256 -17.00 9.38 -25.58
C LYS A 256 -16.04 8.47 -26.35
N ALA A 257 -15.88 7.21 -25.92
CA ALA A 257 -15.02 6.24 -26.60
C ALA A 257 -15.54 5.89 -28.01
N VAL A 258 -16.85 5.67 -28.15
CA VAL A 258 -17.49 5.46 -29.45
C VAL A 258 -17.24 6.67 -30.37
N GLY A 259 -17.38 7.88 -29.85
CA GLY A 259 -17.12 9.12 -30.62
C GLY A 259 -15.64 9.26 -31.03
N ASP A 260 -14.70 8.85 -30.18
CA ASP A 260 -13.27 8.85 -30.48
C ASP A 260 -12.94 7.83 -31.60
N LEU A 261 -13.36 6.56 -31.42
CA LEU A 261 -13.14 5.50 -32.40
C LEU A 261 -13.77 5.82 -33.76
N TYR A 262 -14.96 6.41 -33.77
CA TYR A 262 -15.63 6.87 -35.01
C TYR A 262 -14.87 7.98 -35.71
N LYS A 263 -14.38 9.00 -34.97
CA LYS A 263 -13.53 10.07 -35.54
C LYS A 263 -12.23 9.53 -36.11
N ARG A 264 -11.67 8.52 -35.48
CA ARG A 264 -10.45 7.82 -35.97
C ARG A 264 -10.72 6.85 -37.14
N ARG A 265 -11.97 6.71 -37.57
CA ARG A 265 -12.42 5.82 -38.63
C ARG A 265 -12.10 4.34 -38.38
N LEU A 266 -12.12 3.93 -37.12
CA LEU A 266 -11.87 2.54 -36.71
C LEU A 266 -13.16 1.73 -36.58
N ILE A 267 -14.30 2.42 -36.45
CA ILE A 267 -15.63 1.82 -36.34
C ILE A 267 -16.67 2.55 -37.21
N LEU A 268 -17.74 1.83 -37.53
CA LEU A 268 -18.97 2.35 -38.15
C LEU A 268 -20.13 2.21 -37.17
N LEU A 269 -20.94 3.24 -37.10
CA LEU A 269 -22.21 3.20 -36.38
C LEU A 269 -23.29 2.66 -37.30
N VAL A 270 -23.89 1.53 -36.95
CA VAL A 270 -24.98 0.90 -37.69
C VAL A 270 -26.28 1.00 -36.90
N GLU A 271 -27.40 0.73 -37.51
CA GLU A 271 -28.71 0.92 -36.88
C GLU A 271 -28.88 0.09 -35.59
N ASP A 272 -28.33 -1.10 -35.57
CA ASP A 272 -28.43 -2.12 -34.54
C ASP A 272 -27.16 -2.30 -33.69
N GLY A 273 -26.13 -1.45 -33.85
CA GLY A 273 -24.89 -1.59 -33.10
C GLY A 273 -23.68 -0.81 -33.64
N ILE A 274 -22.51 -1.37 -33.42
CA ILE A 274 -21.21 -0.84 -33.87
C ILE A 274 -20.45 -1.94 -34.58
N ARG A 275 -19.81 -1.62 -35.70
CA ARG A 275 -18.94 -2.51 -36.51
C ARG A 275 -17.55 -1.94 -36.71
N LEU A 276 -16.57 -2.82 -36.85
CA LEU A 276 -15.25 -2.44 -37.37
C LEU A 276 -15.35 -1.96 -38.82
N VAL A 277 -14.44 -1.05 -39.18
CA VAL A 277 -14.25 -0.61 -40.58
C VAL A 277 -13.51 -1.68 -41.35
#